data_ab30c4a4586a55bad18bcafff98d4aae
#
_entry.id   ab30c4a4586a55bad18bcafff98d4aae
#
_cell.length_a   1.000
_cell.length_b   1.000
_cell.length_c   1.000
_cell.angle_alpha   90.00
_cell.angle_beta   90.00
_cell.angle_gamma   90.00
#
_symmetry.space_group_name_H-M   'P 1'
#
loop_
_entity.id
_entity.type
_entity.pdbx_description
1 polymer ?
#
loop_
_entity_poly.entity_id
_entity_poly.type
_entity_poly.pdbx_seq_one_letter_code
_entity_poly.pdbx_strand_id
1 'polypeptide(L)'
;MLKSRLLWPTREELRQRTKLMDEMMEKRGVDVLKALRVDGGLAFVEARAKCRYCLHEGVCRRWLAGDGQRGPEDFCPNAAFFGSVPAKDD
;
A
#
# COMPACT_ATOMS: atom_id res chain seq x y z
N MET A 1 -18.34 -21.77 -2.97
CA MET A 1 -18.59 -20.34 -2.79
C MET A 1 -17.81 -19.75 -1.65
N LEU A 2 -18.05 -20.26 -0.42
CA LEU A 2 -17.32 -19.74 0.72
C LEU A 2 -15.82 -19.99 0.61
N LYS A 3 -15.43 -21.11 0.01
CA LYS A 3 -14.02 -21.43 -0.16
C LYS A 3 -13.30 -20.40 -1.02
N SER A 4 -13.96 -19.90 -2.06
CA SER A 4 -13.35 -18.89 -2.90
C SER A 4 -13.07 -17.62 -2.11
N ARG A 5 -13.99 -17.25 -1.23
CA ARG A 5 -13.82 -16.04 -0.43
C ARG A 5 -12.70 -16.17 0.59
N LEU A 6 -12.43 -17.40 1.05
CA LEU A 6 -11.33 -17.62 1.98
C LEU A 6 -9.97 -17.59 1.31
N LEU A 7 -9.91 -18.01 0.04
CA LEU A 7 -8.66 -18.11 -0.70
C LEU A 7 -8.33 -16.86 -1.50
N TRP A 8 -9.36 -16.16 -1.95
CA TRP A 8 -9.17 -15.01 -2.84
C TRP A 8 -9.93 -13.82 -2.31
N PRO A 9 -9.30 -12.64 -2.25
CA PRO A 9 -10.02 -11.45 -1.88
C PRO A 9 -11.10 -11.14 -2.92
N THR A 10 -12.21 -10.59 -2.46
CA THR A 10 -13.28 -10.16 -3.37
C THR A 10 -12.82 -8.92 -4.13
N ARG A 11 -13.56 -8.60 -5.20
CA ARG A 11 -13.28 -7.38 -5.98
C ARG A 11 -13.35 -6.15 -5.07
N GLU A 12 -14.32 -6.12 -4.17
CA GLU A 12 -14.47 -4.99 -3.25
C GLU A 12 -13.30 -4.90 -2.29
N GLU A 13 -12.81 -6.04 -1.80
CA GLU A 13 -11.65 -6.05 -0.93
C GLU A 13 -10.41 -5.55 -1.64
N LEU A 14 -10.21 -5.94 -2.91
CA LEU A 14 -9.09 -5.44 -3.70
C LEU A 14 -9.17 -3.94 -3.92
N ARG A 15 -10.38 -3.44 -4.16
CA ARG A 15 -10.58 -2.01 -4.32
C ARG A 15 -10.25 -1.26 -3.03
N GLN A 16 -10.67 -1.80 -1.88
CA GLN A 16 -10.37 -1.19 -0.60
C GLN A 16 -8.88 -1.18 -0.32
N ARG A 17 -8.19 -2.25 -0.66
CA ARG A 17 -6.73 -2.32 -0.45
C ARG A 17 -5.98 -1.36 -1.37
N THR A 18 -6.45 -1.20 -2.60
CA THR A 18 -5.88 -0.20 -3.51
C THR A 18 -6.02 1.20 -2.93
N LYS A 19 -7.19 1.49 -2.36
CA LYS A 19 -7.42 2.77 -1.72
C LYS A 19 -6.51 2.98 -0.52
N LEU A 20 -6.27 1.93 0.26
CA LEU A 20 -5.34 2.03 1.39
C LEU A 20 -3.93 2.37 0.93
N MET A 21 -3.48 1.77 -0.17
CA MET A 21 -2.18 2.09 -0.73
C MET A 21 -2.09 3.55 -1.13
N ASP A 22 -3.13 4.07 -1.78
CA ASP A 22 -3.16 5.47 -2.17
C ASP A 22 -3.09 6.39 -0.95
N GLU A 23 -3.83 6.05 0.10
CA GLU A 23 -3.81 6.82 1.33
C GLU A 23 -2.45 6.75 2.03
N MET A 24 -1.81 5.58 2.00
CA MET A 24 -0.49 5.41 2.58
C MET A 24 0.54 6.29 1.87
N MET A 25 0.51 6.28 0.53
CA MET A 25 1.43 7.11 -0.24
C MET A 25 1.21 8.58 0.05
N GLU A 26 -0.04 9.00 0.14
CA GLU A 26 -0.34 10.40 0.44
C GLU A 26 0.15 10.80 1.82
N LYS A 27 -0.12 9.96 2.82
CA LYS A 27 0.30 10.26 4.18
C LYS A 27 1.80 10.32 4.33
N ARG A 28 2.52 9.51 3.55
CA ARG A 28 3.98 9.49 3.58
C ARG A 28 4.62 10.53 2.65
N GLY A 29 3.82 11.29 1.92
CA GLY A 29 4.34 12.32 1.03
C GLY A 29 5.03 11.76 -0.20
N VAL A 30 4.67 10.56 -0.64
CA VAL A 30 5.27 9.94 -1.82
C VAL A 30 4.80 10.65 -3.09
N ASP A 31 5.75 10.99 -3.96
CA ASP A 31 5.42 11.55 -5.26
C ASP A 31 5.04 10.39 -6.19
N VAL A 32 3.74 10.25 -6.46
CA VAL A 32 3.22 9.13 -7.24
C VAL A 32 3.78 9.10 -8.66
N LEU A 33 3.96 10.28 -9.27
CA LEU A 33 4.51 10.32 -10.62
C LEU A 33 5.93 9.79 -10.67
N LYS A 34 6.72 10.10 -9.64
CA LYS A 34 8.08 9.56 -9.55
C LYS A 34 8.06 8.06 -9.27
N ALA A 35 7.14 7.63 -8.39
CA ALA A 35 6.99 6.21 -8.09
C ALA A 35 6.67 5.40 -9.33
N LEU A 36 5.82 5.95 -10.21
CA LEU A 36 5.42 5.27 -11.44
C LEU A 36 6.55 5.12 -12.45
N ARG A 37 7.63 5.87 -12.28
CA ARG A 37 8.76 5.83 -13.21
C ARG A 37 9.87 4.89 -12.78
N VAL A 38 9.83 4.40 -11.55
CA VAL A 38 10.87 3.48 -11.07
C VAL A 38 10.79 2.19 -11.89
N ASP A 39 11.94 1.77 -12.41
CA ASP A 39 12.04 0.56 -13.25
C ASP A 39 10.99 0.52 -14.37
N GLY A 40 10.74 1.66 -15.00
CA GLY A 40 9.77 1.72 -16.09
C GLY A 40 8.35 1.41 -15.66
N GLY A 41 8.05 1.53 -14.38
CA GLY A 41 6.72 1.26 -13.85
C GLY A 41 6.58 -0.10 -13.19
N LEU A 42 7.54 -0.98 -13.38
CA LEU A 42 7.45 -2.34 -12.83
C LEU A 42 7.42 -2.34 -11.31
N ALA A 43 8.23 -1.50 -10.68
CA ALA A 43 8.28 -1.45 -9.22
C ALA A 43 6.93 -1.06 -8.64
N PHE A 44 6.22 -0.14 -9.29
CA PHE A 44 4.89 0.28 -8.82
C PHE A 44 3.87 -0.85 -8.97
N VAL A 45 3.92 -1.57 -10.10
CA VAL A 45 3.03 -2.72 -10.33
C VAL A 45 3.24 -3.77 -9.25
N GLU A 46 4.50 -4.08 -8.94
CA GLU A 46 4.81 -5.04 -7.88
C GLU A 46 4.34 -4.56 -6.52
N ALA A 47 4.52 -3.28 -6.24
CA ALA A 47 4.08 -2.72 -4.97
C ALA A 47 2.56 -2.79 -4.83
N ARG A 48 1.85 -2.51 -5.91
CA ARG A 48 0.39 -2.60 -5.91
C ARG A 48 -0.08 -4.02 -5.64
N ALA A 49 0.61 -5.00 -6.25
CA ALA A 49 0.29 -6.41 -6.02
C ALA A 49 0.52 -6.80 -4.56
N LYS A 50 1.63 -6.36 -3.98
CA LYS A 50 1.91 -6.64 -2.57
C LYS A 50 0.83 -6.08 -1.67
N CYS A 51 0.34 -4.89 -1.97
CA CYS A 51 -0.71 -4.26 -1.18
C CYS A 51 -2.03 -5.02 -1.29
N ARG A 52 -2.37 -5.49 -2.49
CA ARG A 52 -3.61 -6.23 -2.71
C ARG A 52 -3.69 -7.51 -1.91
N TYR A 53 -2.54 -8.14 -1.67
CA TYR A 53 -2.49 -9.41 -0.94
C TYR A 53 -1.86 -9.25 0.43
N CYS A 54 -1.84 -8.03 0.95
CA CYS A 54 -1.24 -7.71 2.23
C CYS A 54 -2.03 -8.34 3.38
N LEU A 55 -1.30 -8.95 4.31
CA LEU A 55 -1.91 -9.59 5.48
C LEU A 55 -2.09 -8.62 6.64
N HIS A 56 -1.67 -7.37 6.48
CA HIS A 56 -1.66 -6.39 7.56
C HIS A 56 -2.63 -5.25 7.32
N GLU A 57 -3.74 -5.54 6.64
CA GLU A 57 -4.73 -4.52 6.31
C GLU A 57 -5.29 -3.82 7.55
N GLY A 58 -5.58 -4.60 8.61
CA GLY A 58 -6.13 -4.03 9.83
C GLY A 58 -5.17 -3.06 10.51
N VAL A 59 -3.89 -3.44 10.58
CA VAL A 59 -2.86 -2.57 11.16
C VAL A 59 -2.71 -1.31 10.33
N CYS A 60 -2.73 -1.47 9.01
CA CYS A 60 -2.62 -0.34 8.09
C CYS A 60 -3.77 0.65 8.29
N ARG A 61 -5.00 0.16 8.38
CA ARG A 61 -6.17 1.03 8.59
C ARG A 61 -6.05 1.81 9.88
N ARG A 62 -5.62 1.16 10.96
CA ARG A 62 -5.47 1.82 12.24
C ARG A 62 -4.40 2.90 12.19
N TRP A 63 -3.28 2.59 11.54
CA TRP A 63 -2.21 3.57 11.43
C TRP A 63 -2.64 4.79 10.61
N LEU A 64 -3.36 4.56 9.50
CA LEU A 64 -3.87 5.66 8.67
C LEU A 64 -4.89 6.51 9.42
N ALA A 65 -5.61 5.90 10.35
CA ALA A 65 -6.58 6.62 11.18
C ALA A 65 -5.91 7.36 12.35
N GLY A 66 -4.60 7.22 12.51
CA GLY A 66 -3.87 7.91 13.56
C GLY A 66 -3.73 7.13 14.85
N ASP A 67 -4.19 5.88 14.87
CA ASP A 67 -4.15 5.06 16.09
C ASP A 67 -2.91 4.20 16.24
N GLY A 68 -2.09 4.14 15.19
CA GLY A 68 -0.92 3.29 15.22
C GLY A 68 0.23 3.89 15.98
N GLN A 69 0.91 3.09 16.79
CA GLN A 69 2.09 3.52 17.50
C GLN A 69 3.37 3.19 16.75
N ARG A 70 3.30 2.23 15.83
CA ARG A 70 4.45 1.82 15.02
C ARG A 70 4.35 2.43 13.65
N GLY A 71 5.50 2.64 13.02
CA GLY A 71 5.52 3.16 11.66
C GLY A 71 5.26 2.07 10.64
N PRO A 72 5.01 2.46 9.38
CA PRO A 72 4.77 1.49 8.31
C PRO A 72 5.91 0.49 8.11
N GLU A 73 7.13 0.85 8.49
CA GLU A 73 8.28 -0.03 8.39
C GLU A 73 8.08 -1.34 9.11
N ASP A 74 7.21 -1.37 10.13
CA ASP A 74 6.98 -2.56 10.93
C ASP A 74 5.95 -3.50 10.32
N PHE A 75 5.12 -3.04 9.39
CA PHE A 75 4.03 -3.88 8.87
C PHE A 75 3.81 -3.79 7.38
N CYS A 76 4.18 -2.68 6.75
CA CYS A 76 3.88 -2.45 5.34
C CYS A 76 4.92 -3.10 4.44
N PRO A 77 4.54 -4.05 3.57
CA PRO A 77 5.50 -4.69 2.69
C PRO A 77 6.11 -3.74 1.66
N ASN A 78 5.51 -2.57 1.47
CA ASN A 78 5.99 -1.57 0.52
C ASN A 78 6.70 -0.41 1.18
N ALA A 79 6.98 -0.50 2.49
CA ALA A 79 7.59 0.62 3.21
C ALA A 79 8.93 1.02 2.61
N ALA A 80 9.76 0.04 2.25
CA ALA A 80 11.05 0.33 1.65
C ALA A 80 10.92 1.01 0.30
N PHE A 81 9.98 0.56 -0.51
CA PHE A 81 9.72 1.18 -1.81
C PHE A 81 9.28 2.64 -1.63
N PHE A 82 8.32 2.88 -0.75
CA PHE A 82 7.85 4.24 -0.51
C PHE A 82 8.97 5.14 0.03
N GLY A 83 9.82 4.59 0.88
CA GLY A 83 10.94 5.34 1.42
C GLY A 83 12.01 5.65 0.40
N SER A 84 12.09 4.88 -0.69
CA SER A 84 13.09 5.09 -1.73
C SER A 84 12.66 6.11 -2.78
N VAL A 85 11.35 6.43 -2.85
CA VAL A 85 10.86 7.41 -3.81
C VAL A 85 11.02 8.80 -3.24
N PRO A 86 11.55 9.76 -4.03
CA PRO A 86 11.65 11.13 -3.54
C PRO A 86 10.31 11.69 -3.12
N ALA A 87 10.32 12.50 -2.09
CA ALA A 87 9.11 13.12 -1.59
C ALA A 87 8.53 14.09 -2.61
N LYS A 88 7.22 14.36 -2.46
CA LYS A 88 6.57 15.37 -3.26
C LYS A 88 7.23 16.72 -3.04
N ASP A 89 7.38 17.48 -4.13
CA ASP A 89 7.79 18.87 -4.04
C ASP A 89 6.53 19.71 -3.74
N ASP A 90 6.69 20.68 -2.90
CA ASP A 90 5.59 21.59 -2.57
C ASP A 90 5.37 22.64 -3.65
#